data_18a248ebbeaa5f5bd299ff1ee77f405c
#
_entry.id   18a248ebbeaa5f5bd299ff1ee77f405c
#
_cell.length_a   1.000
_cell.length_b   1.000
_cell.length_c   1.000
_cell.angle_alpha   90.00
_cell.angle_beta   90.00
_cell.angle_gamma   90.00
#
_symmetry.space_group_name_H-M   'P 1'
#
loop_
_entity.id
_entity.type
_entity.pdbx_description
1 polymer ?
#
loop_
_entity_poly.entity_id
_entity_poly.type
_entity_poly.pdbx_seq_one_letter_code
_entity_poly.pdbx_strand_id
1 'polypeptide(L)'
;MANLHFTQNLTRHVECPSAAIAAETVGELLERYFESRPGVRGYVLDDQGEVRHHVKVLVDGRNIKDRRKLTDRIRSDSEVYVFQALSGG
;
A
#
# COMPACT_ATOMS: atom_id res chain seq x y z
N MET A 1 13.85 -8.41 -0.23
CA MET A 1 12.90 -7.45 0.32
C MET A 1 11.85 -7.11 -0.70
N ALA A 2 10.64 -6.98 -0.28
CA ALA A 2 9.57 -6.56 -1.19
C ALA A 2 9.70 -5.07 -1.48
N ASN A 3 9.38 -4.68 -2.70
CA ASN A 3 9.44 -3.28 -3.10
C ASN A 3 8.04 -2.68 -3.08
N LEU A 4 7.89 -1.57 -2.39
CA LEU A 4 6.62 -0.87 -2.28
C LEU A 4 6.69 0.43 -3.08
N HIS A 5 5.71 0.64 -3.94
CA HIS A 5 5.66 1.81 -4.82
C HIS A 5 4.30 2.50 -4.72
N PHE A 6 4.32 3.80 -4.90
CA PHE A 6 3.10 4.61 -4.93
C PHE A 6 3.02 5.34 -6.25
N THR A 7 1.82 5.50 -6.77
CA THR A 7 1.64 6.16 -8.05
C THR A 7 1.54 7.68 -7.89
N GLN A 8 1.63 8.38 -9.01
CA GLN A 8 1.68 9.84 -9.02
C GLN A 8 0.50 10.53 -8.36
N ASN A 9 -0.68 9.98 -8.48
CA ASN A 9 -1.85 10.61 -7.87
C ASN A 9 -1.70 10.77 -6.37
N LEU A 10 -1.13 9.75 -5.71
CA LEU A 10 -0.93 9.82 -4.29
C LEU A 10 0.26 10.71 -3.95
N THR A 11 1.33 10.65 -4.73
CA THR A 11 2.53 11.44 -4.46
C THR A 11 2.29 12.94 -4.60
N ARG A 12 1.22 13.35 -5.26
CA ARG A 12 0.85 14.75 -5.33
C ARG A 12 0.38 15.32 -4.00
N HIS A 13 -0.15 14.46 -3.15
CA HIS A 13 -0.74 14.88 -1.88
C HIS A 13 0.18 14.67 -0.70
N VAL A 14 1.08 13.70 -0.79
CA VAL A 14 1.97 13.36 0.31
C VAL A 14 3.24 12.77 -0.27
N GLU A 15 4.35 13.02 0.40
CA GLU A 15 5.61 12.44 -0.03
C GLU A 15 5.63 10.96 0.33
N CYS A 16 5.68 10.12 -0.67
CA CYS A 16 5.67 8.67 -0.46
C CYS A 16 6.62 7.98 -1.44
N PRO A 17 7.93 8.08 -1.19
CA PRO A 17 8.92 7.44 -2.06
C PRO A 17 8.83 5.92 -1.99
N SER A 18 9.27 5.28 -3.05
CA SER A 18 9.37 3.81 -3.06
C SER A 18 10.36 3.34 -2.02
N ALA A 19 10.13 2.16 -1.49
CA ALA A 19 11.00 1.59 -0.47
C ALA A 19 11.05 0.08 -0.59
N ALA A 20 12.18 -0.51 -0.20
CA ALA A 20 12.35 -1.95 -0.12
C ALA A 20 12.25 -2.34 1.35
N ILE A 21 11.34 -3.22 1.70
CA ILE A 21 11.04 -3.56 3.08
C ILE A 21 10.88 -5.07 3.22
N ALA A 22 11.43 -5.62 4.29
CA ALA A 22 11.25 -7.03 4.59
C ALA A 22 9.90 -7.23 5.24
N ALA A 23 9.04 -8.03 4.62
CA ALA A 23 7.72 -8.31 5.14
C ALA A 23 7.17 -9.60 4.52
N GLU A 24 6.22 -10.21 5.18
CA GLU A 24 5.62 -11.45 4.71
C GLU A 24 4.17 -11.27 4.25
N THR A 25 3.55 -10.17 4.63
CA THR A 25 2.18 -9.87 4.21
C THR A 25 2.09 -8.41 3.81
N VAL A 26 1.04 -8.09 3.06
CA VAL A 26 0.77 -6.70 2.68
C VAL A 26 0.61 -5.82 3.91
N GLY A 27 -0.10 -6.32 4.92
CA GLY A 27 -0.30 -5.57 6.16
C GLY A 27 1.01 -5.23 6.84
N GLU A 28 1.90 -6.21 6.96
CA GLU A 28 3.20 -5.98 7.59
C GLU A 28 4.03 -4.99 6.77
N LEU A 29 4.01 -5.12 5.45
CA LEU A 29 4.73 -4.22 4.57
C LEU A 29 4.28 -2.77 4.76
N LEU A 30 2.98 -2.54 4.75
CA LEU A 30 2.43 -1.20 4.90
C LEU A 30 2.68 -0.65 6.31
N GLU A 31 2.49 -1.47 7.35
CA GLU A 31 2.74 -1.01 8.71
C GLU A 31 4.18 -0.56 8.90
N ARG A 32 5.12 -1.32 8.39
CA ARG A 32 6.54 -0.94 8.48
C ARG A 32 6.85 0.34 7.73
N TYR A 33 6.22 0.52 6.58
CA TYR A 33 6.39 1.75 5.82
C TYR A 33 5.84 2.94 6.59
N PHE A 34 4.65 2.78 7.17
CA PHE A 34 4.00 3.89 7.88
C PHE A 34 4.71 4.25 9.19
N GLU A 35 5.52 3.35 9.74
CA GLU A 35 6.31 3.67 10.93
C GLU A 35 7.27 4.84 10.66
N SER A 36 7.86 4.87 9.48
CA SER A 36 8.76 5.95 9.13
C SER A 36 8.05 7.09 8.40
N ARG A 37 6.84 6.85 7.91
CA ARG A 37 6.08 7.86 7.18
C ARG A 37 4.60 7.83 7.59
N PRO A 38 4.33 8.21 8.84
CA PRO A 38 2.95 8.09 9.37
C PRO A 38 1.93 8.94 8.62
N GLY A 39 2.36 10.02 7.97
CA GLY A 39 1.46 10.86 7.21
C GLY A 39 0.87 10.20 5.98
N VAL A 40 1.48 9.12 5.50
CA VAL A 40 0.98 8.41 4.31
C VAL A 40 -0.18 7.49 4.67
N ARG A 41 -0.22 6.98 5.90
CA ARG A 41 -1.20 5.98 6.31
C ARG A 41 -2.64 6.41 6.04
N GLY A 42 -2.99 7.63 6.39
CA GLY A 42 -4.36 8.12 6.23
C GLY A 42 -4.83 8.24 4.79
N TYR A 43 -3.91 8.26 3.84
CA TYR A 43 -4.28 8.28 2.42
C TYR A 43 -4.57 6.89 1.89
N VAL A 44 -4.05 5.85 2.54
CA VAL A 44 -4.17 4.48 2.08
C VAL A 44 -5.21 3.70 2.88
N LEU A 45 -5.20 3.87 4.20
CA LEU A 45 -6.08 3.13 5.10
C LEU A 45 -7.05 4.08 5.78
N ASP A 46 -8.24 3.55 6.11
CA ASP A 46 -9.23 4.31 6.86
C ASP A 46 -9.01 4.13 8.37
N ASP A 47 -9.94 4.65 9.16
CA ASP A 47 -9.84 4.59 10.62
C ASP A 47 -9.88 3.17 11.17
N GLN A 48 -10.42 2.23 10.41
CA GLN A 48 -10.51 0.84 10.82
C GLN A 48 -9.29 0.04 10.38
N GLY A 49 -8.35 0.67 9.67
CA GLY A 49 -7.20 -0.03 9.14
C GLY A 49 -7.45 -0.77 7.84
N GLU A 50 -8.62 -0.53 7.23
CA GLU A 50 -8.97 -1.15 5.96
C GLU A 50 -8.55 -0.26 4.80
N VAL A 51 -8.24 -0.86 3.65
CA VAL A 51 -7.87 -0.08 2.47
C VAL A 51 -9.07 0.76 2.03
N ARG A 52 -8.84 2.04 1.82
CA ARG A 52 -9.91 2.94 1.36
C ARG A 52 -10.46 2.45 0.03
N HIS A 53 -11.78 2.63 -0.19
CA HIS A 53 -12.41 2.02 -1.36
C HIS A 53 -11.90 2.56 -2.70
N HIS A 54 -11.35 3.77 -2.73
CA HIS A 54 -10.79 4.34 -3.96
C HIS A 54 -9.28 4.09 -4.09
N VAL A 55 -8.72 3.32 -3.19
CA VAL A 55 -7.31 2.94 -3.23
C VAL A 55 -7.22 1.47 -3.63
N LYS A 56 -6.28 1.16 -4.51
CA LYS A 56 -6.01 -0.22 -4.91
C LYS A 56 -4.61 -0.60 -4.55
N VAL A 57 -4.44 -1.84 -4.13
CA VAL A 57 -3.13 -2.41 -3.82
C VAL A 57 -2.95 -3.63 -4.72
N LEU A 58 -1.88 -3.61 -5.50
CA LEU A 58 -1.55 -4.72 -6.39
C LEU A 58 -0.27 -5.38 -5.91
N VAL A 59 -0.27 -6.69 -5.88
CA VAL A 59 0.92 -7.47 -5.58
C VAL A 59 1.26 -8.28 -6.82
N ASP A 60 2.41 -8.00 -7.40
CA ASP A 60 2.88 -8.66 -8.62
C ASP A 60 1.82 -8.63 -9.73
N GLY A 61 1.16 -7.49 -9.85
CA GLY A 61 0.17 -7.26 -10.90
C GLY A 61 -1.24 -7.73 -10.57
N ARG A 62 -1.49 -8.23 -9.38
CA ARG A 62 -2.81 -8.73 -9.00
C ARG A 62 -3.36 -7.96 -7.81
N ASN A 63 -4.66 -7.66 -7.84
CA ASN A 63 -5.32 -7.03 -6.71
C ASN A 63 -5.26 -7.94 -5.48
N ILE A 64 -5.07 -7.34 -4.31
CA ILE A 64 -5.11 -8.12 -3.07
C ILE A 64 -6.53 -8.62 -2.83
N LYS A 65 -6.64 -9.72 -2.12
CA LYS A 65 -7.93 -10.31 -1.80
C LYS A 65 -8.50 -9.78 -0.50
N ASP A 66 -7.64 -9.52 0.47
CA ASP A 66 -8.09 -9.11 1.80
C ASP A 66 -7.80 -7.63 2.02
N ARG A 67 -8.79 -6.79 1.72
CA ARG A 67 -8.65 -5.34 1.88
C ARG A 67 -8.88 -4.87 3.31
N ARG A 68 -9.36 -5.76 4.18
CA ARG A 68 -9.67 -5.40 5.57
C ARG A 68 -8.50 -5.67 6.51
N LYS A 69 -7.95 -6.86 6.48
CA LYS A 69 -6.88 -7.25 7.38
C LYS A 69 -5.53 -7.32 6.70
N LEU A 70 -5.53 -7.23 5.37
CA LEU A 70 -4.30 -7.19 4.57
C LEU A 70 -3.44 -8.42 4.80
N THR A 71 -4.08 -9.59 4.84
CA THR A 71 -3.39 -10.85 5.12
C THR A 71 -2.76 -11.49 3.89
N ASP A 72 -2.96 -10.90 2.70
CA ASP A 72 -2.35 -11.43 1.49
C ASP A 72 -0.85 -11.58 1.67
N ARG A 73 -0.34 -12.76 1.30
CA ARG A 73 1.10 -13.04 1.43
C ARG A 73 1.87 -12.42 0.30
N ILE A 74 3.08 -11.98 0.60
CA ILE A 74 4.00 -11.48 -0.41
C ILE A 74 5.32 -12.24 -0.30
N ARG A 75 6.09 -12.19 -1.37
CA ARG A 75 7.40 -12.83 -1.41
C ARG A 75 8.48 -11.78 -1.23
N SER A 76 9.70 -12.26 -0.96
CA SER A 76 10.82 -11.34 -0.74
C SER A 76 11.14 -10.49 -1.97
N ASP A 77 10.72 -10.92 -3.17
CA ASP A 77 10.96 -10.16 -4.39
C ASP A 77 9.68 -9.57 -4.97
N SER A 78 8.61 -9.54 -4.20
CA SER A 78 7.33 -9.01 -4.70
C SER A 78 7.41 -7.52 -4.99
N GLU A 79 6.66 -7.10 -6.02
CA GLU A 79 6.48 -5.70 -6.36
C GLU A 79 5.07 -5.32 -5.96
N VAL A 80 4.95 -4.41 -5.00
CA VAL A 80 3.66 -3.99 -4.47
C VAL A 80 3.41 -2.54 -4.88
N TYR A 81 2.28 -2.31 -5.51
CA TYR A 81 1.90 -0.97 -5.97
C TYR A 81 0.63 -0.52 -5.26
N VAL A 82 0.68 0.68 -4.72
CA VAL A 82 -0.49 1.32 -4.12
C VAL A 82 -0.84 2.50 -5.00
N PHE A 83 -2.08 2.56 -5.46
CA PHE A 83 -2.49 3.71 -6.25
C PHE A 83 -3.92 4.11 -5.92
N GLN A 84 -4.16 5.40 -6.08
CA GLN A 84 -5.46 5.98 -5.85
C GLN A 84 -6.15 6.08 -7.21
N ALA A 85 -7.34 5.52 -7.29
CA ALA A 85 -8.11 5.64 -8.52
C ALA A 85 -8.49 7.10 -8.71
N LEU A 86 -8.42 7.56 -9.94
CA LEU A 86 -8.94 8.87 -10.23
C LEU A 86 -10.41 8.76 -10.01
N SER A 87 -10.87 9.52 -9.10
CA SER A 87 -12.22 9.40 -8.84
C SER A 87 -12.95 10.13 -9.79
N GLY A 88 -13.35 9.78 -10.45
CA GLY A 88 -14.41 10.37 -11.03
C GLY A 88 -15.48 9.61 -10.69
N GLY A 89 -15.26 8.95 -10.08
CA GLY A 89 -16.39 8.25 -9.87
C GLY A 89 -16.41 7.40 -8.96
#